data_ac7fc5b923825e8b4448a6f765b422fa
#
_entry.id   ac7fc5b923825e8b4448a6f765b422fa
#
_cell.length_a   1.000
_cell.length_b   1.000
_cell.length_c   1.000
_cell.angle_alpha   90.00
_cell.angle_beta   90.00
_cell.angle_gamma   90.00
#
_symmetry.space_group_name_H-M   'P 1'
#
loop_
_entity.id
_entity.type
_entity.pdbx_description
1 polymer ?
#
loop_
_entity_poly.entity_id
_entity_poly.type
_entity_poly.pdbx_seq_one_letter_code
_entity_poly.pdbx_strand_id
1 'polypeptide(L)'
;MSMSDPIADMLTRIRNAQMVQKAVVRLPSSKLKVAIAQVLKDEGYIENFAVRGEATKPELEVALKYYAGRPVIERIERVSRPGLRIYKGRHDIPSVMNGLGVAIVTTPKGVMTDRKARQAGIGGEVLCYVA
;
A
#
# COMPACT_ATOMS: atom_id res chain seq x y z
N MET A 1 9.80 -4.00 -21.35
CA MET A 1 9.20 -2.74 -20.88
C MET A 1 9.75 -2.36 -19.52
N SER A 2 10.22 -1.15 -19.40
CA SER A 2 10.74 -0.70 -18.13
C SER A 2 9.60 -0.52 -17.12
N MET A 3 9.90 -0.81 -15.86
CA MET A 3 8.98 -0.59 -14.76
C MET A 3 8.87 0.90 -14.49
N SER A 4 7.80 1.54 -14.95
CA SER A 4 7.59 2.97 -14.77
C SER A 4 6.87 3.30 -13.46
N ASP A 5 6.23 2.31 -12.81
CA ASP A 5 5.51 2.52 -11.55
C ASP A 5 5.73 1.33 -10.60
N PRO A 6 6.80 1.40 -9.78
CA PRO A 6 7.08 0.31 -8.82
C PRO A 6 5.96 0.06 -7.82
N ILE A 7 5.21 1.11 -7.44
CA ILE A 7 4.10 0.96 -6.49
C ILE A 7 2.95 0.19 -7.15
N ALA A 8 2.60 0.53 -8.39
CA ALA A 8 1.58 -0.22 -9.13
C ALA A 8 1.98 -1.68 -9.28
N ASP A 9 3.27 -1.96 -9.52
CA ASP A 9 3.78 -3.32 -9.60
C ASP A 9 3.58 -4.07 -8.28
N MET A 10 3.89 -3.42 -7.16
CA MET A 10 3.68 -4.00 -5.82
C MET A 10 2.21 -4.38 -5.62
N LEU A 11 1.29 -3.46 -5.92
CA LEU A 11 -0.14 -3.71 -5.74
C LEU A 11 -0.64 -4.83 -6.64
N THR A 12 -0.14 -4.89 -7.87
CA THR A 12 -0.48 -5.95 -8.82
C THR A 12 0.03 -7.31 -8.35
N ARG A 13 1.25 -7.37 -7.83
CA ARG A 13 1.81 -8.62 -7.29
C ARG A 13 0.99 -9.13 -6.12
N ILE A 14 0.58 -8.25 -5.22
CA ILE A 14 -0.29 -8.63 -4.09
C ILE A 14 -1.62 -9.17 -4.61
N ARG A 15 -2.25 -8.45 -5.54
CA ARG A 15 -3.54 -8.86 -6.10
C ARG A 15 -3.45 -10.23 -6.79
N ASN A 16 -2.43 -10.43 -7.62
CA ASN A 16 -2.24 -11.69 -8.35
C ASN A 16 -1.94 -12.84 -7.39
N ALA A 17 -1.13 -12.61 -6.37
CA ALA A 17 -0.81 -13.63 -5.37
C ALA A 17 -2.06 -14.07 -4.61
N GLN A 18 -2.95 -13.14 -4.31
CA GLN A 18 -4.21 -13.45 -3.63
C GLN A 18 -5.15 -14.30 -4.50
N MET A 19 -5.15 -14.07 -5.82
CA MET A 19 -5.98 -14.83 -6.74
C MET A 19 -5.63 -16.33 -6.75
N VAL A 20 -4.36 -16.66 -6.53
CA VAL A 20 -3.90 -18.06 -6.44
C VAL A 20 -3.63 -18.48 -5.00
N GLN A 21 -4.08 -17.70 -4.05
CA GLN A 21 -3.99 -17.97 -2.60
C GLN A 21 -2.59 -18.29 -2.10
N LYS A 22 -1.61 -17.53 -2.55
CA LYS A 22 -0.24 -17.63 -2.03
C LYS A 22 -0.17 -17.08 -0.61
N ALA A 23 0.63 -17.73 0.24
CA ALA A 23 0.86 -17.24 1.60
C ALA A 23 1.78 -16.01 1.61
N VAL A 24 2.73 -15.96 0.70
CA VAL A 24 3.79 -14.95 0.68
C VAL A 24 4.01 -14.47 -0.74
N VAL A 25 4.26 -13.17 -0.89
CA VAL A 25 4.68 -12.57 -2.15
C VAL A 25 6.00 -11.84 -1.93
N ARG A 26 6.91 -11.95 -2.91
CA ARG A 26 8.23 -11.32 -2.86
C ARG A 26 8.39 -10.33 -3.99
N LEU A 27 9.04 -9.22 -3.69
CA LEU A 27 9.27 -8.16 -4.67
C LEU A 27 10.51 -7.35 -4.28
N PRO A 28 11.10 -6.62 -5.23
CA PRO A 28 12.21 -5.72 -4.88
C PRO A 28 11.74 -4.69 -3.85
N SER A 29 12.56 -4.45 -2.83
CA SER A 29 12.21 -3.54 -1.75
C SER A 29 12.61 -2.10 -2.07
N SER A 30 11.93 -1.17 -1.43
CA SER A 30 12.30 0.24 -1.36
C SER A 30 11.74 0.81 -0.06
N LYS A 31 12.24 1.98 0.33
CA LYS A 31 11.74 2.64 1.55
C LYS A 31 10.23 2.91 1.46
N LEU A 32 9.76 3.34 0.30
CA LEU A 32 8.34 3.62 0.11
C LEU A 32 7.49 2.36 0.19
N LYS A 33 7.94 1.27 -0.44
CA LYS A 33 7.22 0.00 -0.39
C LYS A 33 7.15 -0.55 1.03
N VAL A 34 8.23 -0.44 1.79
CA VAL A 34 8.25 -0.86 3.20
C VAL A 34 7.26 -0.03 4.02
N ALA A 35 7.21 1.28 3.78
CA ALA A 35 6.28 2.15 4.49
C ALA A 35 4.83 1.78 4.17
N ILE A 36 4.53 1.47 2.91
CA ILE A 36 3.20 1.00 2.51
C ILE A 36 2.86 -0.33 3.21
N ALA A 37 3.80 -1.27 3.23
CA ALA A 37 3.60 -2.56 3.90
C ALA A 37 3.33 -2.37 5.39
N GLN A 38 4.02 -1.42 6.04
CA GLN A 38 3.80 -1.12 7.44
C GLN A 38 2.36 -0.63 7.68
N VAL A 39 1.87 0.25 6.83
CA VAL A 39 0.49 0.74 6.92
C VAL A 39 -0.50 -0.41 6.73
N LEU A 40 -0.28 -1.27 5.74
CA LEU A 40 -1.14 -2.43 5.48
C LEU A 40 -1.18 -3.37 6.69
N LYS A 41 -0.04 -3.58 7.33
CA LYS A 41 0.04 -4.42 8.52
C LYS A 41 -0.71 -3.79 9.70
N ASP A 42 -0.47 -2.49 9.95
CA ASP A 42 -1.08 -1.77 11.06
C ASP A 42 -2.60 -1.71 10.93
N GLU A 43 -3.10 -1.65 9.69
CA GLU A 43 -4.54 -1.62 9.41
C GLU A 43 -5.16 -3.02 9.31
N GLY A 44 -4.35 -4.07 9.47
CA GLY A 44 -4.86 -5.44 9.49
C GLY A 44 -5.09 -6.06 8.13
N TYR A 45 -4.53 -5.49 7.05
CA TYR A 45 -4.73 -6.01 5.70
C TYR A 45 -3.75 -7.12 5.33
N ILE A 46 -2.58 -7.16 5.96
CA ILE A 46 -1.60 -8.24 5.79
C ILE A 46 -1.18 -8.77 7.15
N GLU A 47 -0.65 -10.01 7.16
CA GLU A 47 -0.19 -10.62 8.40
C GLU A 47 1.11 -9.99 8.89
N ASN A 48 2.08 -9.85 7.99
CA ASN A 48 3.40 -9.35 8.34
C ASN A 48 4.17 -9.05 7.06
N PHE A 49 5.35 -8.46 7.24
CA PHE A 49 6.30 -8.28 6.15
C PHE A 49 7.72 -8.32 6.72
N ALA A 50 8.70 -8.57 5.85
CA ALA A 50 10.10 -8.56 6.23
C ALA A 50 10.93 -8.09 5.04
N VAL A 51 12.06 -7.47 5.32
CA VAL A 51 13.05 -7.13 4.30
C VAL A 51 14.18 -8.15 4.42
N ARG A 52 14.48 -8.82 3.33
CA ARG A 52 15.47 -9.87 3.27
C ARG A 52 16.44 -9.62 2.12
N GLY A 53 17.49 -10.44 2.03
CA GLY A 53 18.47 -10.36 0.97
C GLY A 53 19.62 -9.43 1.30
N GLU A 54 20.44 -9.17 0.30
CA GLU A 54 21.64 -8.35 0.47
C GLU A 54 21.29 -6.87 0.49
N ALA A 55 22.15 -6.07 1.14
CA ALA A 55 21.96 -4.63 1.22
C ALA A 55 21.89 -3.95 -0.16
N THR A 56 22.55 -4.53 -1.16
CA THR A 56 22.55 -4.01 -2.53
C THR A 56 21.30 -4.40 -3.32
N LYS A 57 20.63 -5.50 -2.93
CA LYS A 57 19.41 -5.98 -3.58
C LYS A 57 18.42 -6.44 -2.53
N PRO A 58 17.87 -5.52 -1.74
CA PRO A 58 16.90 -5.92 -0.73
C PRO A 58 15.60 -6.39 -1.38
N GLU A 59 15.01 -7.40 -0.76
CA GLU A 59 13.75 -7.97 -1.20
C GLU A 59 12.71 -7.81 -0.09
N LEU A 60 11.54 -7.33 -0.46
CA LEU A 60 10.42 -7.22 0.46
C LEU A 60 9.57 -8.49 0.35
N GLU A 61 9.34 -9.11 1.48
CA GLU A 61 8.52 -10.30 1.59
C GLU A 61 7.26 -9.94 2.37
N VAL A 62 6.10 -10.12 1.75
CA VAL A 62 4.81 -9.77 2.34
C VAL A 62 4.03 -11.04 2.61
N ALA A 63 3.66 -11.27 3.87
CA ALA A 63 2.82 -12.38 4.25
C ALA A 63 1.36 -11.94 4.15
N LEU A 64 0.63 -12.54 3.22
CA LEU A 64 -0.74 -12.20 2.92
C LEU A 64 -1.70 -12.76 3.97
N LYS A 65 -2.85 -12.15 4.10
CA LYS A 65 -3.83 -12.49 5.11
C LYS A 65 -5.12 -12.96 4.47
N TYR A 66 -5.64 -14.07 4.99
CA TYR A 66 -6.91 -14.64 4.53
C TYR A 66 -7.82 -14.88 5.71
N TYR A 67 -9.11 -14.82 5.47
CA TYR A 67 -10.12 -15.16 6.46
C TYR A 67 -11.21 -15.99 5.80
N ALA A 68 -11.47 -17.16 6.37
CA ALA A 68 -12.47 -18.12 5.83
C ALA A 68 -12.25 -18.41 4.34
N GLY A 69 -10.96 -18.57 3.95
CA GLY A 69 -10.59 -18.91 2.58
C GLY A 69 -10.61 -17.74 1.60
N ARG A 70 -10.85 -16.52 2.08
CA ARG A 70 -10.90 -15.32 1.23
C ARG A 70 -9.81 -14.32 1.62
N PRO A 71 -9.23 -13.60 0.63
CA PRO A 71 -8.29 -12.53 0.94
C PRO A 71 -8.94 -11.45 1.80
N VAL A 72 -8.20 -10.94 2.78
CA VAL A 72 -8.67 -9.82 3.58
C VAL A 72 -8.75 -8.54 2.73
N ILE A 73 -7.78 -8.35 1.82
CA ILE A 73 -7.84 -7.24 0.87
C ILE A 73 -8.81 -7.60 -0.24
N GLU A 74 -9.95 -6.92 -0.32
CA GLU A 74 -10.92 -7.11 -1.39
C GLU A 74 -10.63 -6.19 -2.57
N ARG A 75 -10.04 -5.02 -2.29
CA ARG A 75 -9.81 -3.99 -3.30
C ARG A 75 -8.50 -3.29 -3.00
N ILE A 76 -7.62 -3.18 -4.00
CA ILE A 76 -6.36 -2.47 -3.89
C ILE A 76 -6.10 -1.80 -5.23
N GLU A 77 -6.06 -0.46 -5.23
CA GLU A 77 -6.01 0.34 -6.46
C GLU A 77 -4.98 1.44 -6.36
N ARG A 78 -4.20 1.59 -7.41
CA ARG A 78 -3.28 2.72 -7.57
C ARG A 78 -4.08 3.98 -7.87
N VAL A 79 -3.75 5.09 -7.22
CA VAL A 79 -4.40 6.39 -7.45
C VAL A 79 -3.43 7.34 -8.15
N SER A 80 -2.40 7.80 -7.45
CA SER A 80 -1.39 8.67 -8.04
C SER A 80 -0.43 7.85 -8.89
N ARG A 81 -0.10 8.33 -10.07
CA ARG A 81 0.77 7.63 -11.03
C ARG A 81 1.86 8.57 -11.51
N PRO A 82 3.00 8.04 -12.01
CA PRO A 82 4.05 8.92 -12.53
C PRO A 82 3.57 9.89 -13.61
N GLY A 83 2.64 9.46 -14.47
CA GLY A 83 2.09 10.31 -15.53
C GLY A 83 0.97 11.23 -15.06
N LEU A 84 0.42 11.02 -13.87
CA LEU A 84 -0.66 11.85 -13.34
C LEU A 84 -0.63 11.78 -11.81
N ARG A 85 0.12 12.69 -11.20
CA ARG A 85 0.23 12.76 -9.75
C ARG A 85 -1.03 13.36 -9.14
N ILE A 86 -1.54 12.74 -8.08
CA ILE A 86 -2.75 13.17 -7.38
C ILE A 86 -2.38 13.63 -5.97
N TYR A 87 -2.46 14.94 -5.75
CA TYR A 87 -2.20 15.55 -4.45
C TYR A 87 -3.49 16.10 -3.88
N LYS A 88 -3.69 15.94 -2.59
CA LYS A 88 -4.87 16.47 -1.88
C LYS A 88 -4.43 17.26 -0.66
N GLY A 89 -5.04 18.42 -0.47
CA GLY A 89 -4.84 19.20 0.72
C GLY A 89 -5.53 18.56 1.93
N ARG A 90 -5.22 19.10 3.12
CA ARG A 90 -5.71 18.55 4.39
C ARG A 90 -7.24 18.43 4.47
N HIS A 91 -7.97 19.28 3.75
CA HIS A 91 -9.45 19.28 3.78
C HIS A 91 -10.04 18.40 2.66
N ASP A 92 -9.21 17.92 1.74
CA ASP A 92 -9.67 17.20 0.55
C ASP A 92 -9.21 15.75 0.51
N ILE A 93 -8.62 15.23 1.60
CA ILE A 93 -8.19 13.85 1.68
C ILE A 93 -9.41 12.94 1.55
N PRO A 94 -9.44 12.04 0.55
CA PRO A 94 -10.62 11.22 0.31
C PRO A 94 -10.84 10.15 1.37
N SER A 95 -12.09 9.78 1.57
CA SER A 95 -12.46 8.57 2.32
C SER A 95 -12.72 7.45 1.34
N VAL A 96 -12.42 6.22 1.74
CA VAL A 96 -12.64 5.02 0.93
C VAL A 96 -13.79 4.23 1.54
N MET A 97 -14.82 3.96 0.74
CA MET A 97 -15.99 3.18 1.17
C MET A 97 -16.58 3.69 2.49
N ASN A 98 -16.77 5.00 2.60
CA ASN A 98 -17.32 5.66 3.80
C ASN A 98 -16.56 5.33 5.09
N GLY A 99 -15.25 5.17 4.98
CA GLY A 99 -14.40 4.89 6.13
C GLY A 99 -14.17 3.40 6.40
N LEU A 100 -14.76 2.51 5.62
CA LEU A 100 -14.52 1.07 5.74
C LEU A 100 -13.18 0.65 5.17
N GLY A 101 -12.68 1.40 4.17
CA GLY A 101 -11.35 1.21 3.62
C GLY A 101 -10.42 2.35 4.02
N VAL A 102 -9.21 2.34 3.45
CA VAL A 102 -8.21 3.39 3.71
C VAL A 102 -7.62 3.88 2.41
N ALA A 103 -7.25 5.17 2.38
CA ALA A 103 -6.33 5.70 1.39
C ALA A 103 -4.94 5.77 2.05
N ILE A 104 -3.92 5.36 1.32
CA ILE A 104 -2.54 5.47 1.80
C ILE A 104 -1.96 6.72 1.17
N VAL A 105 -1.51 7.65 2.01
CA VAL A 105 -1.08 8.98 1.61
C VAL A 105 0.37 9.18 2.05
N THR A 106 1.21 9.68 1.15
CA THR A 106 2.54 10.11 1.53
C THR A 106 2.52 11.61 1.82
N THR A 107 2.97 11.96 3.02
CA THR A 107 2.92 13.33 3.55
C THR A 107 4.33 13.77 3.96
N PRO A 108 4.54 15.06 4.25
CA PRO A 108 5.83 15.51 4.78
C PRO A 108 6.23 14.82 6.09
N LYS A 109 5.28 14.23 6.81
CA LYS A 109 5.54 13.50 8.05
C LYS A 109 5.57 11.98 7.87
N GLY A 110 5.57 11.51 6.61
CA GLY A 110 5.67 10.10 6.29
C GLY A 110 4.43 9.54 5.62
N VAL A 111 4.45 8.24 5.38
CA VAL A 111 3.35 7.51 4.76
C VAL A 111 2.36 7.13 5.86
N MET A 112 1.08 7.40 5.62
CA MET A 112 0.04 7.18 6.62
C MET A 112 -1.32 6.96 5.95
N THR A 113 -2.32 6.58 6.75
CA THR A 113 -3.69 6.47 6.26
C THR A 113 -4.31 7.86 6.11
N ASP A 114 -5.39 7.93 5.33
CA ASP A 114 -6.21 9.14 5.19
C ASP A 114 -6.69 9.64 6.55
N ARG A 115 -7.08 8.71 7.45
CA ARG A 115 -7.57 9.06 8.77
C ARG A 115 -6.49 9.77 9.61
N LYS A 116 -5.27 9.22 9.61
CA LYS A 116 -4.16 9.84 10.32
C LYS A 116 -3.77 11.18 9.73
N ALA A 117 -3.78 11.31 8.40
CA ALA A 117 -3.48 12.56 7.73
C ALA A 117 -4.50 13.64 8.11
N ARG A 118 -5.80 13.30 8.13
CA ARG A 118 -6.84 14.23 8.56
C ARG A 118 -6.66 14.65 10.03
N GLN A 119 -6.34 13.70 10.91
CA GLN A 119 -6.10 14.01 12.33
C GLN A 119 -4.91 14.92 12.53
N ALA A 120 -3.86 14.73 11.72
CA ALA A 120 -2.66 15.55 11.78
C ALA A 120 -2.84 16.90 11.07
N GLY A 121 -3.93 17.07 10.32
CA GLY A 121 -4.21 18.30 9.58
C GLY A 121 -3.27 18.54 8.42
N ILE A 122 -2.80 17.48 7.76
CA ILE A 122 -1.86 17.57 6.64
C ILE A 122 -2.40 16.84 5.42
N GLY A 123 -2.01 17.34 4.25
CA GLY A 123 -2.31 16.71 2.98
C GLY A 123 -1.08 16.03 2.41
N GLY A 124 -1.22 15.45 1.23
CA GLY A 124 -0.13 14.79 0.55
C GLY A 124 -0.56 14.13 -0.74
N GLU A 125 0.31 13.28 -1.26
CA GLU A 125 0.04 12.50 -2.46
C GLU A 125 -0.71 11.22 -2.08
N VAL A 126 -1.86 11.01 -2.71
CA VAL A 126 -2.68 9.81 -2.48
C VAL A 126 -2.12 8.68 -3.35
N LEU A 127 -1.47 7.71 -2.71
CA LEU A 127 -0.80 6.63 -3.41
C LEU A 127 -1.77 5.56 -3.92
N CYS A 128 -2.66 5.10 -3.05
CA CYS A 128 -3.56 4.00 -3.39
C CYS A 128 -4.75 3.97 -2.45
N TYR A 129 -5.80 3.22 -2.86
CA TYR A 129 -6.93 2.87 -2.03
C TYR A 129 -6.87 1.38 -1.70
N VAL A 130 -7.22 1.03 -0.46
CA VAL A 130 -7.28 -0.36 0.00
C VAL A 130 -8.57 -0.57 0.79
N ALA A 131 -9.23 -1.65 0.49
CA ALA A 131 -10.44 -2.03 1.23
C ALA A 131 -10.60 -3.54 1.32
#